data_7eee9a4082cf2703ee4524175c621fa5
#
_entry.id   7eee9a4082cf2703ee4524175c621fa5
#
_cell.length_a   1.000
_cell.length_b   1.000
_cell.length_c   1.000
_cell.angle_alpha   90.00
_cell.angle_beta   90.00
_cell.angle_gamma   90.00
#
_symmetry.space_group_name_H-M   'P 1'
#
loop_
_entity.id
_entity.type
_entity.pdbx_description
1 polymer ?
#
loop_
_entity_poly.entity_id
_entity_poly.type
_entity_poly.pdbx_seq_one_letter_code
_entity_poly.pdbx_strand_id
1 'polypeptide(L)'
;MADLQEGSTMDLLLWRHAEAEDGTDDLKRRLTQRGEKQARAMAKWIREHQPKDLRIIVSPAVRTQQTAEALKLPFETLRKIGPEACVSELIAASGWPAASDSVLIVGHQPSLGRMASLLLAGSESEWTIKKGALWWLSNRV
;
A
#
# COMPACT_ATOMS: atom_id res chain seq x y z
N MET A 1 -11.76 24.46 20.61
CA MET A 1 -10.62 23.59 20.85
C MET A 1 -10.05 23.03 19.58
N ALA A 2 -9.34 23.86 18.93
CA ALA A 2 -8.68 23.42 17.72
C ALA A 2 -7.58 22.41 18.02
N ASP A 3 -7.08 22.44 19.23
CA ASP A 3 -6.02 21.55 19.67
C ASP A 3 -6.36 20.07 19.53
N LEU A 4 -7.64 19.74 19.56
CA LEU A 4 -8.05 18.36 19.34
C LEU A 4 -7.73 17.90 17.91
N GLN A 5 -7.60 18.85 17.00
CA GLN A 5 -7.25 18.59 15.61
C GLN A 5 -5.74 18.69 15.40
N GLU A 6 -5.09 19.46 16.25
CA GLU A 6 -3.65 19.63 16.15
C GLU A 6 -2.97 18.33 16.49
N GLY A 7 -2.05 17.95 15.70
CA GLY A 7 -1.36 16.67 15.87
C GLY A 7 -2.12 15.49 15.33
N SER A 8 -3.37 15.68 14.88
CA SER A 8 -4.05 14.62 14.15
C SER A 8 -3.28 14.33 12.88
N THR A 9 -2.90 13.09 12.71
CA THR A 9 -2.10 12.67 11.58
C THR A 9 -2.67 11.38 11.06
N MET A 10 -2.84 11.32 9.75
CA MET A 10 -3.09 10.07 9.09
C MET A 10 -1.83 9.67 8.37
N ASP A 11 -1.35 8.48 8.64
CA ASP A 11 -0.23 7.90 7.93
C ASP A 11 -0.76 6.96 6.86
N LEU A 12 -0.23 7.11 5.65
CA LEU A 12 -0.60 6.29 4.52
C LEU A 12 0.65 5.63 3.97
N LEU A 13 0.70 4.32 4.05
CA LEU A 13 1.84 3.53 3.58
C LEU A 13 1.44 2.85 2.28
N LEU A 14 2.23 3.06 1.24
CA LEU A 14 1.99 2.48 -0.07
C LEU A 14 3.10 1.45 -0.34
N TRP A 15 2.72 0.19 -0.37
CA TRP A 15 3.68 -0.90 -0.54
C TRP A 15 3.37 -1.65 -1.83
N ARG A 16 4.26 -1.50 -2.80
CA ARG A 16 4.11 -2.26 -4.05
C ARG A 16 4.52 -3.70 -3.82
N HIS A 17 3.75 -4.64 -4.38
CA HIS A 17 4.10 -6.05 -4.32
C HIS A 17 5.55 -6.28 -4.74
N ALA A 18 6.16 -7.31 -4.16
CA ALA A 18 7.53 -7.69 -4.49
C ALA A 18 7.61 -8.36 -5.87
N GLU A 19 8.82 -8.67 -6.32
CA GLU A 19 9.04 -9.25 -7.64
C GLU A 19 8.21 -10.52 -7.84
N ALA A 20 7.51 -10.58 -8.96
CA ALA A 20 6.62 -11.69 -9.29
C ALA A 20 7.03 -12.34 -10.62
N GLU A 21 6.69 -13.62 -10.75
CA GLU A 21 6.90 -14.35 -12.00
C GLU A 21 5.97 -13.85 -13.08
N ASP A 22 6.34 -14.03 -14.33
CA ASP A 22 5.44 -13.79 -15.45
C ASP A 22 4.41 -14.93 -15.53
N GLY A 23 3.32 -14.67 -16.22
CA GLY A 23 2.28 -15.66 -16.39
C GLY A 23 1.13 -15.12 -17.21
N THR A 24 0.33 -16.04 -17.77
CA THR A 24 -0.81 -15.67 -18.62
C THR A 24 -2.04 -15.28 -17.81
N ASP A 25 -2.17 -15.83 -16.60
CA ASP A 25 -3.25 -15.46 -15.67
C ASP A 25 -2.68 -14.47 -14.67
N ASP A 26 -2.90 -13.18 -14.92
CA ASP A 26 -2.29 -12.12 -14.14
C ASP A 26 -2.54 -12.24 -12.64
N LEU A 27 -3.76 -12.58 -12.23
CA LEU A 27 -4.10 -12.64 -10.82
C LEU A 27 -3.43 -13.80 -10.09
N LYS A 28 -2.96 -14.81 -10.81
CA LYS A 28 -2.34 -15.99 -10.23
C LYS A 28 -0.81 -15.95 -10.23
N ARG A 29 -0.22 -14.88 -10.76
CA ARG A 29 1.24 -14.74 -10.78
C ARG A 29 1.78 -14.68 -9.36
N ARG A 30 2.76 -15.54 -9.08
CA ARG A 30 3.34 -15.70 -7.74
C ARG A 30 4.63 -14.91 -7.61
N LEU A 31 5.04 -14.62 -6.39
CA LEU A 31 6.35 -14.04 -6.16
C LEU A 31 7.46 -15.01 -6.58
N THR A 32 8.55 -14.45 -7.09
CA THR A 32 9.79 -15.21 -7.27
C THR A 32 10.44 -15.44 -5.91
N GLN A 33 11.46 -16.30 -5.85
CA GLN A 33 12.24 -16.45 -4.61
C GLN A 33 12.84 -15.12 -4.17
N ARG A 34 13.34 -14.36 -5.13
CA ARG A 34 13.87 -13.01 -4.84
C ARG A 34 12.79 -12.10 -4.31
N GLY A 35 11.59 -12.17 -4.89
CA GLY A 35 10.43 -11.41 -4.40
C GLY A 35 10.04 -11.78 -3.00
N GLU A 36 10.08 -13.05 -2.66
CA GLU A 36 9.79 -13.50 -1.29
C GLU A 36 10.80 -12.92 -0.30
N LYS A 37 12.07 -12.86 -0.65
CA LYS A 37 13.10 -12.25 0.19
C LYS A 37 12.87 -10.74 0.33
N GLN A 38 12.53 -10.06 -0.76
CA GLN A 38 12.19 -8.63 -0.74
C GLN A 38 11.02 -8.37 0.22
N ALA A 39 9.98 -9.18 0.11
CA ALA A 39 8.79 -9.04 0.95
C ALA A 39 9.13 -9.24 2.43
N ARG A 40 9.91 -10.26 2.76
CA ARG A 40 10.30 -10.53 4.16
C ARG A 40 11.13 -9.39 4.74
N ALA A 41 12.07 -8.86 3.97
CA ALA A 41 12.94 -7.78 4.44
C ALA A 41 12.12 -6.51 4.74
N MET A 42 11.25 -6.12 3.82
CA MET A 42 10.41 -4.94 4.03
C MET A 42 9.39 -5.18 5.14
N ALA A 43 8.82 -6.37 5.21
CA ALA A 43 7.86 -6.72 6.26
C ALA A 43 8.48 -6.58 7.65
N LYS A 44 9.72 -7.01 7.81
CA LYS A 44 10.44 -6.83 9.07
C LYS A 44 10.56 -5.36 9.42
N TRP A 45 10.95 -4.53 8.45
CA TRP A 45 11.07 -3.09 8.66
C TRP A 45 9.72 -2.48 9.06
N ILE A 46 8.64 -2.86 8.36
CA ILE A 46 7.29 -2.35 8.65
C ILE A 46 6.88 -2.72 10.07
N ARG A 47 7.07 -3.97 10.47
CA ARG A 47 6.72 -4.41 11.84
C ARG A 47 7.46 -3.60 12.90
N GLU A 48 8.70 -3.23 12.64
CA GLU A 48 9.53 -2.48 13.59
C GLU A 48 9.19 -0.99 13.65
N HIS A 49 8.55 -0.46 12.60
CA HIS A 49 8.30 0.98 12.47
C HIS A 49 6.83 1.36 12.30
N GLN A 50 5.93 0.38 12.27
CA GLN A 50 4.52 0.65 11.98
C GLN A 50 3.90 1.63 12.95
N PRO A 51 3.02 2.53 12.44
CA PRO A 51 2.27 3.42 13.32
C PRO A 51 1.23 2.64 14.12
N LYS A 52 0.70 3.26 15.16
CA LYS A 52 -0.40 2.70 15.93
C LYS A 52 -1.62 2.51 15.05
N ASP A 53 -2.39 1.48 15.36
CA ASP A 53 -3.69 1.24 14.74
C ASP A 53 -3.60 1.15 13.21
N LEU A 54 -2.60 0.43 12.74
CA LEU A 54 -2.41 0.25 11.30
C LEU A 54 -3.44 -0.72 10.73
N ARG A 55 -4.25 -0.22 9.81
CA ARG A 55 -5.17 -1.03 9.02
C ARG A 55 -4.46 -1.44 7.74
N ILE A 56 -4.51 -2.72 7.40
CA ILE A 56 -3.82 -3.24 6.23
C ILE A 56 -4.85 -3.72 5.20
N ILE A 57 -4.81 -3.16 4.01
CA ILE A 57 -5.69 -3.53 2.91
C ILE A 57 -4.87 -3.99 1.72
N VAL A 58 -5.30 -5.07 1.09
CA VAL A 58 -4.49 -5.81 0.13
C VAL A 58 -5.30 -6.16 -1.11
N SER A 59 -4.69 -6.01 -2.27
CA SER A 59 -5.25 -6.47 -3.54
C SER A 59 -5.45 -7.98 -3.53
N PRO A 60 -6.45 -8.51 -4.25
CA PRO A 60 -6.69 -9.95 -4.30
C PRO A 60 -5.69 -10.74 -5.15
N ALA A 61 -4.80 -10.10 -5.89
CA ALA A 61 -3.79 -10.81 -6.68
C ALA A 61 -2.85 -11.63 -5.80
N VAL A 62 -2.45 -12.80 -6.27
CA VAL A 62 -1.57 -13.69 -5.48
C VAL A 62 -0.29 -12.97 -5.06
N ARG A 63 0.34 -12.21 -5.96
CA ARG A 63 1.58 -11.51 -5.66
C ARG A 63 1.44 -10.48 -4.53
N THR A 64 0.31 -9.79 -4.43
CA THR A 64 0.07 -8.87 -3.31
C THR A 64 -0.29 -9.62 -2.05
N GLN A 65 -1.05 -10.70 -2.15
CA GLN A 65 -1.37 -11.54 -0.99
C GLN A 65 -0.10 -12.12 -0.37
N GLN A 66 0.80 -12.66 -1.18
CA GLN A 66 2.07 -13.21 -0.70
C GLN A 66 2.96 -12.14 -0.08
N THR A 67 2.99 -10.94 -0.68
CA THR A 67 3.75 -9.82 -0.11
C THR A 67 3.22 -9.47 1.27
N ALA A 68 1.91 -9.32 1.41
CA ALA A 68 1.26 -8.98 2.68
C ALA A 68 1.43 -10.06 3.74
N GLU A 69 1.36 -11.34 3.34
CA GLU A 69 1.51 -12.47 4.27
C GLU A 69 2.87 -12.46 4.98
N ALA A 70 3.88 -11.87 4.36
CA ALA A 70 5.19 -11.74 4.99
C ALA A 70 5.14 -10.89 6.27
N LEU A 71 4.15 -10.01 6.42
CA LEU A 71 3.96 -9.20 7.63
C LEU A 71 3.54 -10.05 8.83
N LYS A 72 2.86 -11.16 8.61
CA LYS A 72 2.29 -11.99 9.67
C LYS A 72 1.34 -11.20 10.57
N LEU A 73 0.60 -10.28 9.98
CA LEU A 73 -0.41 -9.44 10.63
C LEU A 73 -1.74 -9.64 9.91
N PRO A 74 -2.87 -9.45 10.61
CA PRO A 74 -4.19 -9.52 9.95
C PRO A 74 -4.32 -8.43 8.88
N PHE A 75 -4.98 -8.76 7.78
CA PHE A 75 -5.26 -7.79 6.73
C PHE A 75 -6.58 -8.10 6.05
N GLU A 76 -7.14 -7.09 5.39
CA GLU A 76 -8.35 -7.20 4.60
C GLU A 76 -8.01 -7.26 3.12
N THR A 77 -8.67 -8.15 2.39
CA THR A 77 -8.55 -8.22 0.94
C THR A 77 -9.71 -7.43 0.32
N LEU A 78 -9.39 -6.46 -0.53
CA LEU A 78 -10.40 -5.63 -1.17
C LEU A 78 -10.31 -5.73 -2.69
N ARG A 79 -11.40 -6.16 -3.34
CA ARG A 79 -11.45 -6.29 -4.79
C ARG A 79 -11.19 -4.97 -5.51
N LYS A 80 -11.66 -3.87 -4.93
CA LYS A 80 -11.57 -2.55 -5.56
C LYS A 80 -10.16 -2.02 -5.69
N ILE A 81 -9.20 -2.60 -4.99
CA ILE A 81 -7.81 -2.19 -5.10
C ILE A 81 -6.93 -3.19 -5.84
N GLY A 82 -7.54 -3.99 -6.71
CA GLY A 82 -6.84 -4.93 -7.59
C GLY A 82 -5.97 -4.24 -8.63
N PRO A 83 -5.36 -5.03 -9.54
CA PRO A 83 -4.40 -4.49 -10.53
C PRO A 83 -4.97 -3.40 -11.44
N GLU A 84 -6.27 -3.39 -11.66
CA GLU A 84 -6.93 -2.42 -12.55
C GLU A 84 -7.56 -1.25 -11.79
N ALA A 85 -7.30 -1.13 -10.50
CA ALA A 85 -7.88 -0.06 -9.70
C ALA A 85 -7.40 1.32 -10.18
N CYS A 86 -8.30 2.28 -10.16
CA CYS A 86 -7.95 3.67 -10.40
C CYS A 86 -7.60 4.36 -9.08
N VAL A 87 -7.00 5.55 -9.19
CA VAL A 87 -6.56 6.31 -8.01
C VAL A 87 -7.72 6.64 -7.08
N SER A 88 -8.88 7.02 -7.64
CA SER A 88 -10.04 7.36 -6.80
C SER A 88 -10.51 6.18 -5.96
N GLU A 89 -10.42 4.96 -6.46
CA GLU A 89 -10.77 3.76 -5.70
C GLU A 89 -9.79 3.52 -4.55
N LEU A 90 -8.50 3.76 -4.79
CA LEU A 90 -7.48 3.64 -3.75
C LEU A 90 -7.69 4.68 -2.65
N ILE A 91 -7.96 5.92 -3.03
CA ILE A 91 -8.21 6.99 -2.06
C ILE A 91 -9.44 6.67 -1.22
N ALA A 92 -10.54 6.26 -1.87
CA ALA A 92 -11.76 5.91 -1.16
C ALA A 92 -11.53 4.75 -0.18
N ALA A 93 -10.81 3.71 -0.60
CA ALA A 93 -10.52 2.57 0.25
C ALA A 93 -9.66 2.94 1.45
N SER A 94 -8.72 3.89 1.29
CA SER A 94 -7.81 4.30 2.35
C SER A 94 -8.45 5.23 3.38
N GLY A 95 -9.49 5.97 2.99
CA GLY A 95 -10.07 7.00 3.85
C GLY A 95 -9.24 8.28 3.94
N TRP A 96 -8.19 8.42 3.12
CA TRP A 96 -7.37 9.61 3.10
C TRP A 96 -8.22 10.86 2.74
N PRO A 97 -8.00 12.02 3.38
CA PRO A 97 -6.96 12.30 4.39
C PRO A 97 -7.48 12.26 5.83
N ALA A 98 -8.70 11.85 6.06
CA ALA A 98 -9.38 12.06 7.33
C ALA A 98 -9.64 10.79 8.14
N ALA A 99 -9.13 9.65 7.71
CA ALA A 99 -9.32 8.41 8.46
C ALA A 99 -8.66 8.53 9.84
N SER A 100 -9.29 7.92 10.84
CA SER A 100 -8.75 7.91 12.20
C SER A 100 -7.58 6.94 12.34
N ASP A 101 -7.51 5.92 11.50
CA ASP A 101 -6.47 4.91 11.54
C ASP A 101 -5.43 5.16 10.46
N SER A 102 -4.21 4.73 10.72
CA SER A 102 -3.20 4.65 9.66
C SER A 102 -3.51 3.47 8.75
N VAL A 103 -3.19 3.59 7.48
CA VAL A 103 -3.52 2.58 6.48
C VAL A 103 -2.30 2.20 5.65
N LEU A 104 -2.10 0.90 5.50
CA LEU A 104 -1.13 0.33 4.56
C LEU A 104 -1.88 -0.29 3.39
N ILE A 105 -1.55 0.14 2.19
CA ILE A 105 -2.08 -0.46 0.95
C ILE A 105 -0.98 -1.33 0.35
N VAL A 106 -1.28 -2.60 0.13
CA VAL A 106 -0.40 -3.49 -0.64
C VAL A 106 -1.01 -3.64 -2.02
N GLY A 107 -0.36 -3.08 -3.02
CA GLY A 107 -0.97 -2.93 -4.33
C GLY A 107 0.01 -2.89 -5.49
N HIS A 108 -0.39 -2.20 -6.54
CA HIS A 108 0.20 -2.30 -7.87
C HIS A 108 0.60 -0.95 -8.45
N GLN A 109 1.54 -0.97 -9.39
CA GLN A 109 1.77 0.09 -10.34
C GLN A 109 0.85 -0.13 -11.56
N PRO A 110 0.42 0.91 -12.25
CA PRO A 110 0.80 2.32 -12.04
C PRO A 110 -0.01 3.07 -10.97
N SER A 111 -1.06 2.48 -10.43
CA SER A 111 -2.01 3.19 -9.58
C SER A 111 -1.40 3.73 -8.29
N LEU A 112 -0.52 2.97 -7.61
CA LEU A 112 0.10 3.46 -6.38
C LEU A 112 0.96 4.71 -6.63
N GLY A 113 1.76 4.69 -7.69
CA GLY A 113 2.61 5.84 -8.03
C GLY A 113 1.78 7.06 -8.43
N ARG A 114 0.70 6.85 -9.19
CA ARG A 114 -0.22 7.93 -9.57
C ARG A 114 -0.93 8.49 -8.34
N MET A 115 -1.31 7.65 -7.39
CA MET A 115 -1.91 8.08 -6.13
C MET A 115 -0.94 8.96 -5.35
N ALA A 116 0.31 8.52 -5.19
CA ALA A 116 1.33 9.30 -4.50
C ALA A 116 1.51 10.67 -5.16
N SER A 117 1.60 10.70 -6.48
CA SER A 117 1.73 11.94 -7.24
C SER A 117 0.56 12.89 -7.00
N LEU A 118 -0.66 12.37 -7.05
CA LEU A 118 -1.85 13.18 -6.81
C LEU A 118 -1.84 13.76 -5.40
N LEU A 119 -1.55 12.96 -4.39
CA LEU A 119 -1.59 13.39 -3.00
C LEU A 119 -0.47 14.37 -2.65
N LEU A 120 0.70 14.22 -3.24
CA LEU A 120 1.86 15.05 -2.92
C LEU A 120 2.02 16.26 -3.85
N ALA A 121 1.63 16.12 -5.10
CA ALA A 121 1.87 17.15 -6.12
C ALA A 121 0.61 17.71 -6.76
N GLY A 122 -0.56 17.19 -6.44
CA GLY A 122 -1.83 17.70 -6.92
C GLY A 122 -2.26 17.22 -8.30
N SER A 123 -1.49 16.35 -8.95
CA SER A 123 -1.86 15.78 -10.24
C SER A 123 -1.36 14.36 -10.37
N GLU A 124 -2.09 13.54 -11.14
CA GLU A 124 -1.69 12.15 -11.40
C GLU A 124 -0.59 12.13 -12.46
N SER A 125 0.62 11.83 -12.03
CA SER A 125 1.76 11.64 -12.93
C SER A 125 2.31 10.22 -12.74
N GLU A 126 3.13 9.78 -13.68
CA GLU A 126 3.68 8.43 -13.68
C GLU A 126 4.87 8.30 -12.72
N TRP A 127 4.61 8.46 -11.43
CA TRP A 127 5.64 8.19 -10.42
C TRP A 127 5.75 6.68 -10.21
N THR A 128 6.97 6.21 -10.06
CA THR A 128 7.23 4.78 -9.95
C THR A 128 7.68 4.40 -8.55
N ILE A 129 6.88 3.57 -7.90
CA ILE A 129 7.28 2.87 -6.68
C ILE A 129 7.90 1.55 -7.15
N LYS A 130 9.12 1.28 -6.75
CA LYS A 130 9.81 0.05 -7.15
C LYS A 130 9.16 -1.18 -6.54
N LYS A 131 9.31 -2.33 -7.19
CA LYS A 131 8.79 -3.60 -6.67
C LYS A 131 9.30 -3.83 -5.24
N GLY A 132 8.40 -4.13 -4.33
CA GLY A 132 8.73 -4.37 -2.94
C GLY A 132 9.06 -3.12 -2.13
N ALA A 133 9.05 -1.94 -2.73
CA ALA A 133 9.36 -0.69 -2.03
C ALA A 133 8.14 -0.14 -1.30
N LEU A 134 8.40 0.61 -0.26
CA LEU A 134 7.39 1.25 0.57
C LEU A 134 7.56 2.76 0.52
N TRP A 135 6.46 3.48 0.30
CA TRP A 135 6.41 4.93 0.44
C TRP A 135 5.47 5.28 1.58
N TRP A 136 5.93 6.14 2.47
CA TRP A 136 5.16 6.51 3.66
C TRP A 136 4.83 7.99 3.59
N LEU A 137 3.53 8.29 3.47
CA LEU A 137 3.00 9.64 3.40
C LEU A 137 2.28 9.96 4.71
N SER A 138 2.39 11.20 5.17
CA SER A 138 1.68 11.67 6.34
C SER A 138 0.91 12.93 6.02
N ASN A 139 -0.31 13.00 6.53
CA ASN A 139 -1.12 14.21 6.46
C ASN A 139 -1.25 14.79 7.87
N ARG A 140 -0.71 15.96 8.06
CA ARG A 140 -0.79 16.67 9.34
C ARG A 140 -1.81 17.78 9.26
N VAL A 141 -2.65 17.81 10.24
CA VAL A 141 -3.71 18.81 10.33
C VAL A 141 -3.32 19.90 11.32
#